data_920da901225517ca5509550e78e5e586
#
_entry.id   920da901225517ca5509550e78e5e586
#
_cell.length_a   1.000
_cell.length_b   1.000
_cell.length_c   1.000
_cell.angle_alpha   90.00
_cell.angle_beta   90.00
_cell.angle_gamma   90.00
#
_symmetry.space_group_name_H-M   'P 1'
#
loop_
_entity.id
_entity.type
_entity.pdbx_description
1 polymer ?
#
loop_
_entity_poly.entity_id
_entity_poly.type
_entity_poly.pdbx_seq_one_letter_code
_entity_poly.pdbx_strand_id
1 'polypeptide(L)'
;MALDAVVESILATSKDKVAQVNVAADQEAARILNEARERAAEIKSRKETEVGHAVEALERREISSANLEVKRAELNVHKDLLEQARVKLLEKVKDLPKKDNDAMLKSLLGPYDLKDMKVYSNKRDEAFVSSLTPNYGGNLDILGGVVVESKDGAVRYDLTYETLAREVFNSKMKEVSKILFG
;
A
#
# COMPACT_ATOMS: atom_id res chain seq x y z
N MET A 1 -9.50 -28.78 -100.51
CA MET A 1 -9.53 -29.99 -99.70
C MET A 1 -8.31 -30.17 -98.78
N ALA A 2 -7.06 -30.10 -99.27
CA ALA A 2 -5.88 -30.19 -98.38
C ALA A 2 -5.68 -28.98 -97.43
N LEU A 3 -6.03 -27.80 -97.90
CA LEU A 3 -5.84 -26.50 -97.20
C LEU A 3 -6.85 -26.38 -96.00
N ASP A 4 -8.08 -26.85 -96.21
CA ASP A 4 -9.14 -26.80 -95.15
C ASP A 4 -8.79 -27.75 -93.97
N ALA A 5 -8.24 -28.92 -94.23
CA ALA A 5 -7.79 -29.84 -93.20
C ALA A 5 -6.63 -29.27 -92.32
N VAL A 6 -5.70 -28.55 -92.97
CA VAL A 6 -4.59 -27.88 -92.27
C VAL A 6 -5.12 -26.71 -91.40
N VAL A 7 -6.08 -25.93 -91.92
CA VAL A 7 -6.72 -24.87 -91.15
C VAL A 7 -7.49 -25.38 -89.92
N GLU A 8 -8.27 -26.47 -90.10
CA GLU A 8 -8.96 -27.14 -88.99
C GLU A 8 -7.98 -27.71 -87.95
N SER A 9 -6.88 -28.31 -88.34
CA SER A 9 -5.85 -28.79 -87.43
C SER A 9 -5.18 -27.64 -86.63
N ILE A 10 -4.88 -26.57 -87.27
CA ILE A 10 -4.32 -25.37 -86.59
C ILE A 10 -5.33 -24.75 -85.61
N LEU A 11 -6.60 -24.66 -86.04
CA LEU A 11 -7.67 -24.15 -85.14
C LEU A 11 -7.91 -25.08 -83.94
N ALA A 12 -7.92 -26.40 -84.12
CA ALA A 12 -8.03 -27.34 -83.04
C ALA A 12 -6.85 -27.27 -82.06
N THR A 13 -5.62 -27.19 -82.55
CA THR A 13 -4.42 -27.05 -81.70
C THR A 13 -4.42 -25.71 -80.99
N SER A 14 -4.92 -24.64 -81.60
CA SER A 14 -5.05 -23.32 -80.95
C SER A 14 -6.09 -23.34 -79.86
N LYS A 15 -7.25 -24.00 -80.08
CA LYS A 15 -8.30 -24.14 -79.07
C LYS A 15 -7.79 -24.94 -77.86
N ASP A 16 -7.05 -26.05 -78.12
CA ASP A 16 -6.47 -26.83 -77.06
C ASP A 16 -5.44 -26.04 -76.21
N LYS A 17 -4.60 -25.25 -76.88
CA LYS A 17 -3.66 -24.37 -76.19
C LYS A 17 -4.38 -23.32 -75.33
N VAL A 18 -5.42 -22.70 -75.86
CA VAL A 18 -6.24 -21.71 -75.10
C VAL A 18 -6.91 -22.41 -73.88
N ALA A 19 -7.46 -23.60 -74.08
CA ALA A 19 -8.05 -24.34 -72.95
C ALA A 19 -7.01 -24.71 -71.88
N GLN A 20 -5.80 -25.12 -72.28
CA GLN A 20 -4.70 -25.40 -71.34
C GLN A 20 -4.26 -24.13 -70.55
N VAL A 21 -4.13 -23.00 -71.21
CA VAL A 21 -3.78 -21.73 -70.57
C VAL A 21 -4.85 -21.30 -69.60
N ASN A 22 -6.14 -21.41 -69.93
CA ASN A 22 -7.23 -21.03 -69.05
C ASN A 22 -7.27 -21.97 -67.80
N VAL A 23 -7.10 -23.30 -67.99
CA VAL A 23 -7.02 -24.21 -66.86
C VAL A 23 -5.85 -23.88 -65.93
N ALA A 24 -4.66 -23.59 -66.49
CA ALA A 24 -3.51 -23.24 -65.70
C ALA A 24 -3.73 -21.87 -64.95
N ALA A 25 -4.37 -20.92 -65.58
CA ALA A 25 -4.71 -19.65 -64.95
C ALA A 25 -5.72 -19.82 -63.83
N ASP A 26 -6.76 -20.64 -64.02
CA ASP A 26 -7.74 -20.94 -62.97
C ASP A 26 -7.12 -21.68 -61.78
N GLN A 27 -6.20 -22.64 -62.06
CA GLN A 27 -5.46 -23.34 -61.00
C GLN A 27 -4.57 -22.38 -60.20
N GLU A 28 -3.86 -21.49 -60.88
CA GLU A 28 -3.01 -20.50 -60.21
C GLU A 28 -3.83 -19.48 -59.40
N ALA A 29 -4.96 -19.04 -59.94
CA ALA A 29 -5.88 -18.16 -59.21
C ALA A 29 -6.43 -18.88 -57.93
N ALA A 30 -6.83 -20.15 -58.07
CA ALA A 30 -7.28 -20.95 -56.94
C ALA A 30 -6.18 -21.13 -55.86
N ARG A 31 -4.94 -21.38 -56.30
CA ARG A 31 -3.77 -21.47 -55.42
C ARG A 31 -3.54 -20.19 -54.64
N ILE A 32 -3.53 -19.03 -55.29
CA ILE A 32 -3.33 -17.71 -54.69
C ILE A 32 -4.46 -17.44 -53.67
N LEU A 33 -5.70 -17.70 -54.03
CA LEU A 33 -6.85 -17.53 -53.15
C LEU A 33 -6.78 -18.42 -51.88
N ASN A 34 -6.37 -19.66 -52.03
CA ASN A 34 -6.22 -20.60 -50.92
C ASN A 34 -5.06 -20.16 -50.00
N GLU A 35 -3.91 -19.82 -50.53
CA GLU A 35 -2.80 -19.25 -49.72
C GLU A 35 -3.21 -17.99 -48.97
N ALA A 36 -3.95 -17.08 -49.61
CA ALA A 36 -4.44 -15.87 -48.97
C ALA A 36 -5.42 -16.16 -47.83
N ARG A 37 -6.31 -17.14 -48.02
CA ARG A 37 -7.25 -17.59 -46.96
C ARG A 37 -6.55 -18.27 -45.80
N GLU A 38 -5.55 -19.10 -46.04
CA GLU A 38 -4.73 -19.72 -45.00
C GLU A 38 -3.98 -18.69 -44.19
N ARG A 39 -3.32 -17.71 -44.83
CA ARG A 39 -2.65 -16.61 -44.17
C ARG A 39 -3.63 -15.76 -43.34
N ALA A 40 -4.81 -15.47 -43.87
CA ALA A 40 -5.84 -14.72 -43.14
C ALA A 40 -6.32 -15.51 -41.91
N ALA A 41 -6.54 -16.79 -42.00
CA ALA A 41 -6.92 -17.65 -40.88
C ALA A 41 -5.83 -17.71 -39.81
N GLU A 42 -4.55 -17.86 -40.23
CA GLU A 42 -3.42 -17.84 -39.29
C GLU A 42 -3.30 -16.48 -38.54
N ILE A 43 -3.39 -15.36 -39.27
CA ILE A 43 -3.36 -14.03 -38.67
C ILE A 43 -4.52 -13.87 -37.68
N LYS A 44 -5.73 -14.31 -38.05
CA LYS A 44 -6.90 -14.26 -37.18
C LYS A 44 -6.69 -15.04 -35.90
N SER A 45 -6.28 -16.31 -36.01
CA SER A 45 -6.02 -17.19 -34.86
C SER A 45 -4.94 -16.62 -33.92
N ARG A 46 -3.84 -16.11 -34.49
CA ARG A 46 -2.80 -15.44 -33.70
C ARG A 46 -3.32 -14.21 -32.97
N LYS A 47 -4.12 -13.38 -33.64
CA LYS A 47 -4.71 -12.20 -33.02
C LYS A 47 -5.71 -12.53 -31.92
N GLU A 48 -6.53 -13.57 -32.09
CA GLU A 48 -7.44 -14.06 -31.05
C GLU A 48 -6.68 -14.52 -29.81
N THR A 49 -5.56 -15.22 -29.99
CA THR A 49 -4.70 -15.67 -28.89
C THR A 49 -4.03 -14.47 -28.19
N GLU A 50 -3.47 -13.52 -28.96
CA GLU A 50 -2.86 -12.30 -28.40
C GLU A 50 -3.88 -11.49 -27.57
N VAL A 51 -5.11 -11.32 -28.08
CA VAL A 51 -6.19 -10.61 -27.37
C VAL A 51 -6.58 -11.39 -26.11
N GLY A 52 -6.72 -12.71 -26.19
CA GLY A 52 -7.01 -13.53 -25.01
C GLY A 52 -6.00 -13.31 -23.88
N HIS A 53 -4.71 -13.38 -24.19
CA HIS A 53 -3.65 -13.12 -23.21
C HIS A 53 -3.66 -11.67 -22.66
N ALA A 54 -3.94 -10.69 -23.54
CA ALA A 54 -4.03 -9.29 -23.12
C ALA A 54 -5.20 -9.06 -22.16
N VAL A 55 -6.37 -9.66 -22.43
CA VAL A 55 -7.55 -9.58 -21.56
C VAL A 55 -7.26 -10.21 -20.21
N GLU A 56 -6.73 -11.43 -20.18
CA GLU A 56 -6.36 -12.10 -18.92
C GLU A 56 -5.33 -11.30 -18.09
N ALA A 57 -4.36 -10.69 -18.75
CA ALA A 57 -3.36 -9.86 -18.08
C ALA A 57 -4.00 -8.59 -17.49
N LEU A 58 -4.92 -7.97 -18.24
CA LEU A 58 -5.69 -6.81 -17.79
C LEU A 58 -6.56 -7.16 -16.58
N GLU A 59 -7.33 -8.23 -16.65
CA GLU A 59 -8.18 -8.70 -15.54
C GLU A 59 -7.36 -8.94 -14.28
N ARG A 60 -6.25 -9.66 -14.37
CA ARG A 60 -5.35 -9.89 -13.23
C ARG A 60 -4.82 -8.60 -12.64
N ARG A 61 -4.47 -7.64 -13.48
CA ARG A 61 -3.97 -6.33 -13.02
C ARG A 61 -5.06 -5.53 -12.31
N GLU A 62 -6.25 -5.45 -12.88
CA GLU A 62 -7.35 -4.68 -12.30
C GLU A 62 -7.84 -5.29 -10.97
N ILE A 63 -7.96 -6.63 -10.89
CA ILE A 63 -8.29 -7.31 -9.63
C ILE A 63 -7.21 -7.06 -8.57
N SER A 64 -5.94 -7.13 -8.94
CA SER A 64 -4.83 -6.87 -8.01
C SER A 64 -4.83 -5.41 -7.54
N SER A 65 -5.09 -4.47 -8.43
CA SER A 65 -5.22 -3.04 -8.10
C SER A 65 -6.37 -2.78 -7.13
N ALA A 66 -7.56 -3.33 -7.43
CA ALA A 66 -8.72 -3.20 -6.55
C ALA A 66 -8.46 -3.80 -5.16
N ASN A 67 -7.84 -4.97 -5.08
CA ASN A 67 -7.46 -5.58 -3.80
C ASN A 67 -6.47 -4.71 -3.01
N LEU A 68 -5.51 -4.07 -3.68
CA LEU A 68 -4.58 -3.14 -3.04
C LEU A 68 -5.29 -1.89 -2.52
N GLU A 69 -6.26 -1.36 -3.24
CA GLU A 69 -7.06 -0.21 -2.80
C GLU A 69 -7.89 -0.55 -1.56
N VAL A 70 -8.54 -1.70 -1.55
CA VAL A 70 -9.28 -2.20 -0.37
C VAL A 70 -8.35 -2.34 0.83
N LYS A 71 -7.18 -2.98 0.66
CA LYS A 71 -6.19 -3.12 1.73
C LYS A 71 -5.68 -1.78 2.25
N ARG A 72 -5.44 -0.81 1.39
CA ARG A 72 -5.04 0.55 1.80
C ARG A 72 -6.13 1.25 2.60
N ALA A 73 -7.39 1.14 2.15
CA ALA A 73 -8.52 1.71 2.88
C ALA A 73 -8.66 1.07 4.27
N GLU A 74 -8.59 -0.26 4.38
CA GLU A 74 -8.60 -1.00 5.64
C GLU A 74 -7.49 -0.53 6.60
N LEU A 75 -6.24 -0.47 6.10
CA LEU A 75 -5.09 -0.03 6.90
C LEU A 75 -5.20 1.43 7.36
N ASN A 76 -5.78 2.31 6.54
CA ASN A 76 -6.02 3.70 6.93
C ASN A 76 -7.03 3.79 8.07
N VAL A 77 -8.13 3.04 8.00
CA VAL A 77 -9.12 2.97 9.10
C VAL A 77 -8.48 2.42 10.38
N HIS A 78 -7.67 1.37 10.28
CA HIS A 78 -6.94 0.83 11.43
C HIS A 78 -6.01 1.87 12.06
N LYS A 79 -5.25 2.59 11.23
CA LYS A 79 -4.37 3.68 11.69
C LYS A 79 -5.15 4.77 12.41
N ASP A 80 -6.27 5.21 11.84
CA ASP A 80 -7.10 6.28 12.41
C ASP A 80 -7.71 5.84 13.76
N LEU A 81 -8.15 4.61 13.89
CA LEU A 81 -8.67 4.06 15.14
C LEU A 81 -7.59 3.97 16.23
N LEU A 82 -6.37 3.53 15.87
CA LEU A 82 -5.24 3.51 16.81
C LEU A 82 -4.86 4.92 17.27
N GLU A 83 -4.86 5.90 16.37
CA GLU A 83 -4.60 7.29 16.72
C GLU A 83 -5.68 7.88 17.63
N GLN A 84 -6.96 7.59 17.36
CA GLN A 84 -8.06 7.97 18.25
C GLN A 84 -7.92 7.33 19.64
N ALA A 85 -7.52 6.05 19.72
CA ALA A 85 -7.26 5.38 20.99
C ALA A 85 -6.13 6.05 21.77
N ARG A 86 -5.06 6.46 21.07
CA ARG A 86 -3.93 7.20 21.66
C ARG A 86 -4.35 8.57 22.20
N VAL A 87 -5.13 9.32 21.43
CA VAL A 87 -5.65 10.63 21.85
C VAL A 87 -6.52 10.48 23.09
N LYS A 88 -7.45 9.51 23.11
CA LYS A 88 -8.31 9.25 24.28
C LYS A 88 -7.52 8.82 25.50
N LEU A 89 -6.41 8.09 25.33
CA LEU A 89 -5.51 7.75 26.43
C LEU A 89 -4.91 9.03 27.05
N LEU A 90 -4.39 9.92 26.22
CA LEU A 90 -3.81 11.20 26.69
C LEU A 90 -4.85 12.08 27.40
N GLU A 91 -6.08 12.16 26.88
CA GLU A 91 -7.18 12.89 27.53
C GLU A 91 -7.47 12.32 28.92
N LYS A 92 -7.60 10.98 29.04
CA LYS A 92 -7.82 10.33 30.35
C LYS A 92 -6.68 10.56 31.34
N VAL A 93 -5.44 10.56 30.88
CA VAL A 93 -4.27 10.81 31.71
C VAL A 93 -4.21 12.28 32.14
N LYS A 94 -4.59 13.21 31.27
CA LYS A 94 -4.70 14.64 31.60
C LYS A 94 -5.72 14.90 32.71
N ASP A 95 -6.85 14.18 32.68
CA ASP A 95 -7.99 14.36 33.60
C ASP A 95 -7.92 13.42 34.82
N LEU A 96 -6.74 12.88 35.15
CA LEU A 96 -6.57 12.04 36.34
C LEU A 96 -7.00 12.79 37.61
N PRO A 97 -7.75 12.10 38.51
CA PRO A 97 -8.06 12.63 39.84
C PRO A 97 -6.78 13.00 40.59
N LYS A 98 -6.82 14.10 41.39
CA LYS A 98 -5.65 14.63 42.10
C LYS A 98 -4.93 13.53 42.92
N LYS A 99 -5.68 12.66 43.61
CA LYS A 99 -5.10 11.59 44.44
C LYS A 99 -4.28 10.59 43.60
N ASP A 100 -4.81 10.21 42.45
CA ASP A 100 -4.14 9.22 41.56
C ASP A 100 -2.95 9.86 40.85
N ASN A 101 -3.08 11.14 40.46
CA ASN A 101 -2.00 11.91 39.89
C ASN A 101 -0.83 12.08 40.89
N ASP A 102 -1.11 12.45 42.13
CA ASP A 102 -0.11 12.60 43.19
C ASP A 102 0.61 11.27 43.48
N ALA A 103 -0.14 10.16 43.50
CA ALA A 103 0.44 8.81 43.69
C ALA A 103 1.37 8.44 42.50
N MET A 104 0.95 8.77 41.28
CA MET A 104 1.74 8.52 40.08
C MET A 104 3.03 9.34 40.05
N LEU A 105 2.94 10.66 40.34
CA LEU A 105 4.10 11.54 40.45
C LEU A 105 5.11 11.07 41.50
N LYS A 106 4.63 10.62 42.66
CA LYS A 106 5.48 10.07 43.71
C LYS A 106 6.17 8.76 43.25
N SER A 107 5.46 7.91 42.54
CA SER A 107 6.02 6.67 41.98
C SER A 107 7.09 6.96 40.91
N LEU A 108 6.88 7.96 40.04
CA LEU A 108 7.82 8.34 39.00
C LEU A 108 9.12 8.92 39.59
N LEU A 109 9.03 9.67 40.67
CA LEU A 109 10.19 10.27 41.32
C LEU A 109 10.95 9.30 42.25
N GLY A 110 10.29 8.22 42.70
CA GLY A 110 10.84 7.27 43.67
C GLY A 110 12.18 6.64 43.32
N PRO A 111 12.46 6.28 42.05
CA PRO A 111 13.74 5.70 41.65
C PRO A 111 14.92 6.67 41.61
N TYR A 112 14.69 7.99 41.70
CA TYR A 112 15.72 9.01 41.50
C TYR A 112 16.17 9.63 42.82
N ASP A 113 17.49 9.90 42.95
CA ASP A 113 18.01 10.71 44.06
C ASP A 113 17.81 12.19 43.76
N LEU A 114 16.78 12.77 44.32
CA LEU A 114 16.36 14.15 44.09
C LEU A 114 17.29 15.20 44.70
N LYS A 115 18.30 14.82 45.50
CA LYS A 115 19.25 15.77 46.12
C LYS A 115 20.14 16.45 45.10
N ASP A 116 20.53 15.73 44.05
CA ASP A 116 21.42 16.24 43.01
C ASP A 116 20.72 16.45 41.65
N MET A 117 19.39 16.43 41.65
CA MET A 117 18.60 16.64 40.45
C MET A 117 17.62 17.80 40.60
N LYS A 118 17.39 18.52 39.50
CA LYS A 118 16.34 19.51 39.36
C LYS A 118 15.10 18.83 38.82
N VAL A 119 13.94 19.13 39.37
CA VAL A 119 12.65 18.54 38.94
C VAL A 119 11.78 19.66 38.40
N TYR A 120 11.25 19.43 37.21
CA TYR A 120 10.30 20.32 36.55
C TYR A 120 8.94 19.63 36.45
N SER A 121 7.85 20.41 36.57
CA SER A 121 6.49 19.92 36.38
C SER A 121 5.62 20.92 35.62
N ASN A 122 4.34 20.61 35.39
CA ASN A 122 3.40 21.63 34.97
C ASN A 122 2.90 22.47 36.17
N LYS A 123 2.22 23.56 35.84
CA LYS A 123 1.70 24.50 36.86
C LYS A 123 0.67 23.85 37.81
N ARG A 124 -0.10 22.86 37.35
CA ARG A 124 -1.07 22.14 38.17
C ARG A 124 -0.40 21.35 39.29
N ASP A 125 0.73 20.74 39.01
CA ASP A 125 1.42 19.79 39.89
C ASP A 125 2.55 20.43 40.70
N GLU A 126 2.85 21.73 40.47
CA GLU A 126 3.93 22.50 41.10
C GLU A 126 3.93 22.37 42.64
N ALA A 127 2.79 22.62 43.28
CA ALA A 127 2.70 22.59 44.73
C ALA A 127 3.02 21.21 45.32
N PHE A 128 2.61 20.15 44.64
CA PHE A 128 2.88 18.77 45.09
C PHE A 128 4.34 18.38 44.83
N VAL A 129 4.84 18.64 43.64
CA VAL A 129 6.22 18.26 43.25
C VAL A 129 7.23 19.06 44.08
N SER A 130 7.00 20.35 44.32
CA SER A 130 7.86 21.19 45.19
C SER A 130 7.90 20.69 46.65
N SER A 131 6.85 20.00 47.12
CA SER A 131 6.88 19.36 48.43
C SER A 131 7.73 18.07 48.51
N LEU A 132 8.01 17.47 47.35
CA LEU A 132 8.76 16.19 47.26
C LEU A 132 10.27 16.42 47.01
N THR A 133 10.66 17.60 46.51
CA THR A 133 12.07 17.89 46.20
C THR A 133 12.46 19.31 46.64
N PRO A 134 13.65 19.47 47.22
CA PRO A 134 14.16 20.82 47.54
C PRO A 134 14.68 21.55 46.28
N ASN A 135 14.86 20.88 45.18
CA ASN A 135 15.48 21.40 43.94
C ASN A 135 14.43 21.50 42.81
N TYR A 136 13.30 22.18 43.09
CA TYR A 136 12.32 22.45 42.06
C TYR A 136 12.87 23.44 41.01
N GLY A 137 12.86 23.03 39.72
CA GLY A 137 13.48 23.82 38.63
C GLY A 137 12.54 24.78 37.93
N GLY A 138 11.21 24.67 38.16
CA GLY A 138 10.19 25.52 37.56
C GLY A 138 9.16 24.75 36.73
N ASN A 139 8.28 25.54 36.09
CA ASN A 139 7.18 25.00 35.29
C ASN A 139 7.53 24.81 33.84
N LEU A 140 7.04 23.70 33.26
CA LEU A 140 7.07 23.38 31.83
C LEU A 140 5.64 23.28 31.27
N ASP A 141 5.50 23.59 30.00
CA ASP A 141 4.22 23.42 29.29
C ASP A 141 4.08 21.95 28.84
N ILE A 142 3.62 21.12 29.76
CA ILE A 142 3.37 19.67 29.61
C ILE A 142 1.99 19.30 30.14
N LEU A 143 1.38 18.23 29.63
CA LEU A 143 0.07 17.75 30.11
C LEU A 143 0.11 17.30 31.58
N GLY A 144 1.25 16.73 32.00
CA GLY A 144 1.50 16.26 33.37
C GLY A 144 2.76 15.43 33.44
N GLY A 145 3.04 14.88 34.63
CA GLY A 145 4.29 14.20 34.89
C GLY A 145 5.41 15.15 35.27
N VAL A 146 6.65 14.69 35.16
CA VAL A 146 7.85 15.43 35.58
C VAL A 146 8.98 15.26 34.57
N VAL A 147 9.88 16.23 34.55
CA VAL A 147 11.19 16.13 33.93
C VAL A 147 12.22 16.23 35.02
N VAL A 148 13.16 15.29 35.06
CA VAL A 148 14.22 15.24 36.05
C VAL A 148 15.56 15.45 35.33
N GLU A 149 16.34 16.44 35.78
CA GLU A 149 17.58 16.85 35.14
C GLU A 149 18.70 16.91 36.19
N SER A 150 19.89 16.41 35.86
CA SER A 150 21.06 16.55 36.72
C SER A 150 21.47 18.01 36.86
N LYS A 151 22.11 18.36 37.96
CA LYS A 151 22.55 19.76 38.23
C LYS A 151 23.50 20.33 37.16
N ASP A 152 24.29 19.47 36.54
CA ASP A 152 25.20 19.82 35.46
C ASP A 152 24.56 19.85 34.07
N GLY A 153 23.25 19.46 33.98
CA GLY A 153 22.51 19.39 32.71
C GLY A 153 22.92 18.23 31.80
N ALA A 154 23.81 17.34 32.24
CA ALA A 154 24.33 16.26 31.40
C ALA A 154 23.30 15.11 31.19
N VAL A 155 22.41 14.91 32.16
CA VAL A 155 21.40 13.84 32.11
C VAL A 155 20.02 14.44 32.32
N ARG A 156 19.09 14.09 31.44
CA ARG A 156 17.68 14.50 31.51
C ARG A 156 16.78 13.31 31.28
N TYR A 157 15.89 13.07 32.22
CA TYR A 157 14.86 12.05 32.16
C TYR A 157 13.51 12.71 31.87
N ASP A 158 12.92 12.36 30.75
CA ASP A 158 11.58 12.81 30.38
C ASP A 158 10.53 11.81 30.85
N LEU A 159 9.94 12.10 32.00
CA LEU A 159 8.87 11.33 32.63
C LEU A 159 7.52 12.05 32.47
N THR A 160 7.35 12.78 31.39
CA THR A 160 6.08 13.41 31.05
C THR A 160 5.03 12.37 30.69
N TYR A 161 3.79 12.66 30.95
CA TYR A 161 2.69 11.74 30.63
C TYR A 161 2.56 11.49 29.14
N GLU A 162 2.92 12.46 28.30
CA GLU A 162 2.99 12.31 26.86
C GLU A 162 3.99 11.23 26.43
N THR A 163 5.19 11.27 27.01
CA THR A 163 6.26 10.32 26.72
C THR A 163 5.92 8.93 27.26
N LEU A 164 5.47 8.85 28.51
CA LEU A 164 5.09 7.59 29.15
C LEU A 164 3.90 6.92 28.42
N ALA A 165 2.86 7.70 28.09
CA ALA A 165 1.70 7.19 27.35
C ALA A 165 2.11 6.66 25.98
N ARG A 166 3.01 7.37 25.27
CA ARG A 166 3.57 6.92 23.98
C ARG A 166 4.33 5.61 24.11
N GLU A 167 5.19 5.48 25.11
CA GLU A 167 5.98 4.25 25.35
C GLU A 167 5.08 3.08 25.71
N VAL A 168 4.15 3.26 26.64
CA VAL A 168 3.18 2.22 27.03
C VAL A 168 2.30 1.84 25.84
N PHE A 169 1.77 2.80 25.10
CA PHE A 169 0.96 2.53 23.91
C PHE A 169 1.72 1.74 22.87
N ASN A 170 2.98 2.11 22.59
CA ASN A 170 3.84 1.40 21.64
C ASN A 170 4.17 -0.03 22.13
N SER A 171 4.47 -0.20 23.40
CA SER A 171 4.76 -1.52 23.98
C SER A 171 3.52 -2.45 23.97
N LYS A 172 2.32 -1.88 24.08
CA LYS A 172 1.04 -2.59 24.08
C LYS A 172 0.31 -2.56 22.73
N MET A 173 0.93 -2.03 21.68
CA MET A 173 0.34 -1.87 20.34
C MET A 173 -0.28 -3.17 19.82
N LYS A 174 0.40 -4.31 20.01
CA LYS A 174 -0.09 -5.62 19.57
C LYS A 174 -1.38 -6.02 20.32
N GLU A 175 -1.43 -5.76 21.62
CA GLU A 175 -2.61 -6.07 22.45
C GLU A 175 -3.79 -5.17 22.07
N VAL A 176 -3.52 -3.86 21.91
CA VAL A 176 -4.53 -2.89 21.48
C VAL A 176 -5.08 -3.24 20.08
N SER A 177 -4.21 -3.56 19.13
CA SER A 177 -4.62 -3.99 17.79
C SER A 177 -5.49 -5.25 17.83
N LYS A 178 -5.13 -6.22 18.67
CA LYS A 178 -5.92 -7.45 18.85
C LYS A 178 -7.31 -7.18 19.44
N ILE A 179 -7.43 -6.22 20.35
CA ILE A 179 -8.73 -5.84 20.94
C ILE A 179 -9.62 -5.10 19.94
N LEU A 180 -9.02 -4.26 19.10
CA LEU A 180 -9.77 -3.41 18.16
C LEU A 180 -10.16 -4.12 16.86
N PHE A 181 -9.33 -5.07 16.41
CA PHE A 181 -9.46 -5.67 15.08
C PHE A 181 -9.59 -7.20 15.08
N GLY A 182 -9.45 -7.87 16.24
CA GLY A 182 -9.59 -9.32 16.42
C GLY A 182 -8.27 -10.06 16.35
#